data_fdf9d5d100fd7890b0cbe6947d6fd620
#
_entry.id   fdf9d5d100fd7890b0cbe6947d6fd620
#
_cell.length_a   1.000
_cell.length_b   1.000
_cell.length_c   1.000
_cell.angle_alpha   90.00
_cell.angle_beta   90.00
_cell.angle_gamma   90.00
#
_symmetry.space_group_name_H-M   'P 1'
#
loop_
_entity.id
_entity.type
_entity.pdbx_description
1 polymer ?
#
loop_
_entity_poly.entity_id
_entity_poly.type
_entity_poly.pdbx_seq_one_letter_code
_entity_poly.pdbx_strand_id
1 'polypeptide(L)'
;MAILVIHGGAGGDGPWLGKTPLDPARITCMKQVLQVVGSKLESGVFDCLEAVTAAVEMLEDEPLFNAGKGSVIGEDGTITMDASIMRGTDKAAGSVVNVTKLRHPIRAANLILQQGWPVMLNSAAADEFGIKQGVEEVSQEWLITELRKNQWEQWKLSKSNPGATDEDDSLLDHDLEGRVTTEFSDEGMGTVGAVALDNFGKLAAATSTGGMTGKPLGRIGDTPIIGAGTWSDESIAVSCTGVGEAYIRTCAAPVSYTHLTLPTMIGV
;
A
#
# COMPACT_ATOMS: atom_id res chain seq x y z
N MET A 1 13.83 22.17 4.04
CA MET A 1 12.37 22.09 3.84
C MET A 1 12.00 20.61 3.85
N ALA A 2 11.15 20.21 4.76
CA ALA A 2 10.65 18.83 4.84
C ALA A 2 9.33 18.70 4.05
N ILE A 3 9.09 17.53 3.43
CA ILE A 3 7.87 17.23 2.68
C ILE A 3 7.43 15.82 3.04
N LEU A 4 6.16 15.63 3.34
CA LEU A 4 5.52 14.33 3.50
C LEU A 4 4.31 14.26 2.56
N VAL A 5 4.26 13.23 1.71
CA VAL A 5 3.10 12.93 0.86
C VAL A 5 2.63 11.51 1.18
N ILE A 6 1.33 11.34 1.31
CA ILE A 6 0.73 10.03 1.61
C ILE A 6 -0.44 9.76 0.66
N HIS A 7 -0.75 8.47 0.44
CA HIS A 7 -1.95 8.04 -0.27
C HIS A 7 -2.65 6.90 0.47
N GLY A 8 -3.96 6.82 0.30
CA GLY A 8 -4.82 5.76 0.85
C GLY A 8 -5.33 4.78 -0.20
N GLY A 9 -4.72 4.76 -1.39
CA GLY A 9 -5.09 3.87 -2.49
C GLY A 9 -5.63 4.59 -3.72
N ALA A 10 -5.62 3.87 -4.86
CA ALA A 10 -6.19 4.33 -6.12
C ALA A 10 -7.61 3.77 -6.29
N GLY A 11 -8.53 4.20 -5.47
CA GLY A 11 -9.91 3.79 -5.59
C GLY A 11 -10.86 4.96 -5.58
N GLY A 12 -11.96 4.81 -6.31
CA GLY A 12 -12.95 5.86 -6.49
C GLY A 12 -12.46 7.00 -7.41
N ASP A 13 -13.40 7.65 -8.05
CA ASP A 13 -13.11 8.74 -8.98
C ASP A 13 -12.66 10.03 -8.30
N GLY A 14 -12.84 10.12 -6.99
CA GLY A 14 -12.58 11.34 -6.24
C GLY A 14 -13.37 12.54 -6.76
N PRO A 15 -13.07 13.74 -6.26
CA PRO A 15 -13.77 14.96 -6.66
C PRO A 15 -13.43 15.40 -8.10
N TRP A 16 -12.38 14.88 -8.70
CA TRP A 16 -11.91 15.24 -10.03
C TRP A 16 -12.84 14.78 -11.15
N LEU A 17 -13.42 13.58 -10.99
CA LEU A 17 -14.36 12.99 -11.94
C LEU A 17 -15.82 13.15 -11.49
N GLY A 18 -16.05 13.64 -10.28
CA GLY A 18 -17.37 14.01 -9.79
C GLY A 18 -18.34 12.85 -9.51
N LYS A 19 -17.85 11.61 -9.51
CA LYS A 19 -18.71 10.43 -9.41
C LYS A 19 -18.81 9.87 -7.98
N THR A 20 -17.70 9.92 -7.22
CA THR A 20 -17.64 9.39 -5.85
C THR A 20 -17.22 10.46 -4.87
N PRO A 21 -18.03 10.79 -3.85
CA PRO A 21 -17.62 11.72 -2.82
C PRO A 21 -16.48 11.14 -1.99
N LEU A 22 -15.54 11.99 -1.57
CA LEU A 22 -14.51 11.60 -0.63
C LEU A 22 -15.13 11.21 0.71
N ASP A 23 -14.74 10.05 1.26
CA ASP A 23 -15.15 9.63 2.60
C ASP A 23 -14.56 10.57 3.66
N PRO A 24 -15.42 11.26 4.46
CA PRO A 24 -14.94 12.19 5.48
C PRO A 24 -14.07 11.54 6.55
N ALA A 25 -14.30 10.27 6.88
CA ALA A 25 -13.52 9.54 7.88
C ALA A 25 -12.08 9.29 7.38
N ARG A 26 -11.92 8.87 6.11
CA ARG A 26 -10.61 8.74 5.47
C ARG A 26 -9.87 10.06 5.39
N ILE A 27 -10.55 11.13 4.98
CA ILE A 27 -9.95 12.47 4.95
C ILE A 27 -9.46 12.87 6.34
N THR A 28 -10.24 12.60 7.37
CA THR A 28 -9.87 12.92 8.76
C THR A 28 -8.64 12.14 9.19
N CYS A 29 -8.59 10.83 8.92
CA CYS A 29 -7.41 10.01 9.19
C CYS A 29 -6.18 10.52 8.44
N MET A 30 -6.28 10.77 7.13
CA MET A 30 -5.17 11.28 6.32
C MET A 30 -4.64 12.63 6.87
N LYS A 31 -5.51 13.55 7.26
CA LYS A 31 -5.13 14.80 7.90
C LYS A 31 -4.41 14.57 9.22
N GLN A 32 -4.88 13.65 10.04
CA GLN A 32 -4.25 13.30 11.32
C GLN A 32 -2.84 12.74 11.11
N VAL A 33 -2.66 11.82 10.15
CA VAL A 33 -1.33 11.28 9.79
C VAL A 33 -0.40 12.40 9.36
N LEU A 34 -0.83 13.27 8.43
CA LEU A 34 -0.04 14.42 7.97
C LEU A 34 0.31 15.37 9.11
N GLN A 35 -0.60 15.65 10.02
CA GLN A 35 -0.36 16.54 11.15
C GLN A 35 0.66 15.94 12.12
N VAL A 36 0.48 14.69 12.53
CA VAL A 36 1.32 14.04 13.55
C VAL A 36 2.71 13.76 13.01
N VAL A 37 2.80 13.11 11.85
CA VAL A 37 4.08 12.71 11.27
C VAL A 37 4.78 13.90 10.61
N GLY A 38 4.04 14.75 9.88
CA GLY A 38 4.57 15.95 9.25
C GLY A 38 5.22 16.91 10.25
N SER A 39 4.58 17.14 11.40
CA SER A 39 5.17 18.00 12.45
C SER A 39 6.49 17.44 12.99
N LYS A 40 6.62 16.12 13.14
CA LYS A 40 7.85 15.48 13.61
C LYS A 40 8.96 15.53 12.54
N LEU A 41 8.60 15.35 11.27
CA LEU A 41 9.51 15.47 10.15
C LEU A 41 10.01 16.92 10.00
N GLU A 42 9.12 17.90 10.07
CA GLU A 42 9.44 19.33 9.98
C GLU A 42 10.35 19.79 11.11
N SER A 43 10.09 19.35 12.34
CA SER A 43 10.92 19.66 13.51
C SER A 43 12.26 18.89 13.55
N GLY A 44 12.47 17.93 12.64
CA GLY A 44 13.68 17.09 12.60
C GLY A 44 13.74 16.01 13.69
N VAL A 45 12.61 15.74 14.37
CA VAL A 45 12.47 14.59 15.30
C VAL A 45 12.45 13.28 14.54
N PHE A 46 11.85 13.27 13.34
CA PHE A 46 11.91 12.15 12.40
C PHE A 46 12.80 12.51 11.21
N ASP A 47 13.61 11.56 10.76
CA ASP A 47 14.16 11.57 9.41
C ASP A 47 13.12 11.07 8.40
N CYS A 48 13.50 11.04 7.09
CA CYS A 48 12.58 10.61 6.03
C CYS A 48 12.13 9.15 6.21
N LEU A 49 13.02 8.24 6.67
CA LEU A 49 12.71 6.82 6.84
C LEU A 49 11.75 6.59 8.02
N GLU A 50 12.00 7.27 9.14
CA GLU A 50 11.12 7.24 10.30
C GLU A 50 9.73 7.82 9.97
N ALA A 51 9.69 8.89 9.19
CA ALA A 51 8.45 9.53 8.78
C ALA A 51 7.57 8.61 7.90
N VAL A 52 8.14 7.99 6.85
CA VAL A 52 7.35 7.09 6.00
C VAL A 52 6.92 5.84 6.75
N THR A 53 7.76 5.30 7.64
CA THR A 53 7.42 4.16 8.49
C THR A 53 6.24 4.50 9.40
N ALA A 54 6.33 5.60 10.15
CA ALA A 54 5.28 6.02 11.08
C ALA A 54 3.97 6.37 10.35
N ALA A 55 4.04 7.00 9.19
CA ALA A 55 2.86 7.32 8.40
C ALA A 55 2.13 6.05 7.93
N VAL A 56 2.86 5.06 7.42
CA VAL A 56 2.26 3.80 6.98
C VAL A 56 1.76 2.97 8.15
N GLU A 57 2.47 2.91 9.31
CA GLU A 57 1.97 2.26 10.54
C GLU A 57 0.60 2.82 10.96
N MET A 58 0.43 4.15 10.93
CA MET A 58 -0.86 4.79 11.25
C MET A 58 -1.95 4.42 10.26
N LEU A 59 -1.61 4.24 8.98
CA LEU A 59 -2.57 3.81 7.94
C LEU A 59 -2.88 2.30 8.04
N GLU A 60 -1.93 1.47 8.48
CA GLU A 60 -2.13 0.04 8.76
C GLU A 60 -3.04 -0.20 9.99
N ASP A 61 -3.07 0.72 10.94
CA ASP A 61 -3.98 0.67 12.10
C ASP A 61 -5.42 1.10 11.76
N GLU A 62 -5.62 1.81 10.65
CA GLU A 62 -6.93 2.37 10.28
C GLU A 62 -7.73 1.39 9.41
N PRO A 63 -8.83 0.80 9.93
CA PRO A 63 -9.60 -0.23 9.22
C PRO A 63 -10.28 0.25 7.93
N LEU A 64 -10.26 1.54 7.65
CA LEU A 64 -10.80 2.12 6.41
C LEU A 64 -9.91 1.87 5.19
N PHE A 65 -8.63 1.51 5.37
CA PHE A 65 -7.67 1.27 4.29
C PHE A 65 -7.40 -0.20 4.07
N ASN A 66 -6.89 -0.55 2.89
CA ASN A 66 -6.49 -1.91 2.54
C ASN A 66 -5.00 -2.13 2.88
N ALA A 67 -4.67 -2.11 4.15
CA ALA A 67 -3.34 -2.41 4.70
C ALA A 67 -3.47 -2.72 6.18
N GLY A 68 -2.65 -3.59 6.75
CA GLY A 68 -2.73 -3.96 8.16
C GLY A 68 -4.15 -4.40 8.54
N LYS A 69 -4.74 -3.73 9.54
CA LYS A 69 -6.14 -3.92 9.92
C LYS A 69 -7.05 -3.35 8.83
N GLY A 70 -7.90 -4.16 8.25
CA GLY A 70 -8.75 -3.76 7.13
C GLY A 70 -8.21 -4.19 5.77
N SER A 71 -7.15 -4.99 5.75
CA SER A 71 -6.71 -5.71 4.56
C SER A 71 -7.81 -6.59 3.99
N VAL A 72 -7.85 -6.71 2.67
CA VAL A 72 -8.81 -7.56 1.95
C VAL A 72 -8.55 -9.04 2.18
N ILE A 73 -9.59 -9.85 2.01
CA ILE A 73 -9.57 -11.30 2.24
C ILE A 73 -9.32 -12.02 0.90
N GLY A 74 -8.39 -12.98 0.89
CA GLY A 74 -8.08 -13.84 -0.24
C GLY A 74 -9.17 -14.89 -0.53
N GLU A 75 -9.02 -15.62 -1.63
CA GLU A 75 -10.00 -16.64 -2.06
C GLU A 75 -10.22 -17.73 -1.02
N ASP A 76 -9.17 -18.08 -0.27
CA ASP A 76 -9.18 -19.08 0.80
C ASP A 76 -9.75 -18.58 2.14
N GLY A 77 -10.18 -17.31 2.21
CA GLY A 77 -10.69 -16.70 3.43
C GLY A 77 -9.63 -16.16 4.37
N THR A 78 -8.35 -16.15 3.97
CA THR A 78 -7.26 -15.59 4.78
C THR A 78 -6.85 -14.20 4.34
N ILE A 79 -6.29 -13.42 5.26
CA ILE A 79 -5.62 -12.15 4.98
C ILE A 79 -4.12 -12.42 4.88
N THR A 80 -3.54 -12.06 3.75
CA THR A 80 -2.10 -11.96 3.57
C THR A 80 -1.74 -10.53 3.18
N MET A 81 -0.63 -10.01 3.72
CA MET A 81 -0.23 -8.62 3.56
C MET A 81 1.18 -8.53 3.00
N ASP A 82 1.42 -7.48 2.23
CA ASP A 82 2.71 -7.17 1.64
C ASP A 82 3.12 -5.75 2.04
N ALA A 83 4.41 -5.53 2.30
CA ALA A 83 4.94 -4.20 2.53
C ALA A 83 6.39 -4.08 2.06
N SER A 84 6.76 -2.88 1.64
CA SER A 84 8.15 -2.55 1.33
C SER A 84 8.50 -1.12 1.69
N ILE A 85 9.78 -0.91 1.92
CA ILE A 85 10.36 0.39 2.25
C ILE A 85 11.73 0.54 1.58
N MET A 86 12.06 1.75 1.17
CA MET A 86 13.34 2.04 0.53
C MET A 86 13.87 3.40 0.96
N ARG A 87 15.17 3.45 1.26
CA ARG A 87 15.91 4.67 1.57
C ARG A 87 16.71 5.13 0.35
N GLY A 88 16.54 6.41 -0.03
CA GLY A 88 17.09 6.92 -1.29
C GLY A 88 18.61 7.08 -1.31
N THR A 89 19.24 7.41 -0.18
CA THR A 89 20.66 7.75 -0.11
C THR A 89 21.61 6.61 -0.50
N ASP A 90 21.26 5.38 -0.21
CA ASP A 90 22.08 4.20 -0.42
C ASP A 90 21.32 3.06 -1.11
N LYS A 91 20.05 3.32 -1.45
CA LYS A 91 19.12 2.34 -2.02
C LYS A 91 18.91 1.11 -1.13
N ALA A 92 19.17 1.23 0.18
CA ALA A 92 18.81 0.20 1.14
C ALA A 92 17.30 -0.01 1.13
N ALA A 93 16.89 -1.27 1.10
CA ALA A 93 15.48 -1.64 1.01
C ALA A 93 15.16 -2.85 1.88
N GLY A 94 13.89 -2.96 2.24
CA GLY A 94 13.35 -4.12 2.94
C GLY A 94 11.93 -4.41 2.51
N SER A 95 11.57 -5.69 2.42
CA SER A 95 10.24 -6.14 2.02
C SER A 95 9.79 -7.35 2.80
N VAL A 96 8.49 -7.41 3.06
CA VAL A 96 7.79 -8.60 3.55
C VAL A 96 6.65 -8.94 2.59
N VAL A 97 6.45 -10.24 2.37
CA VAL A 97 5.51 -10.77 1.38
C VAL A 97 4.62 -11.82 2.03
N ASN A 98 3.31 -11.75 1.78
CA ASN A 98 2.34 -12.73 2.27
C ASN A 98 2.43 -12.98 3.79
N VAL A 99 2.67 -11.93 4.60
CA VAL A 99 2.63 -12.02 6.06
C VAL A 99 1.18 -12.10 6.56
N THR A 100 0.97 -12.84 7.63
CA THR A 100 -0.37 -13.17 8.12
C THR A 100 -0.61 -12.82 9.59
N LYS A 101 0.45 -12.46 10.31
CA LYS A 101 0.43 -12.31 11.78
C LYS A 101 0.94 -10.98 12.30
N LEU A 102 1.46 -10.12 11.43
CA LEU A 102 2.06 -8.85 11.85
C LEU A 102 1.00 -7.75 11.88
N ARG A 103 0.94 -7.02 13.02
CA ARG A 103 0.11 -5.81 13.11
C ARG A 103 0.55 -4.76 12.11
N HIS A 104 1.89 -4.56 12.01
CA HIS A 104 2.51 -3.58 11.13
C HIS A 104 3.52 -4.24 10.18
N PRO A 105 3.10 -4.74 9.02
CA PRO A 105 4.00 -5.27 8.00
C PRO A 105 5.12 -4.32 7.62
N ILE A 106 4.84 -3.00 7.54
CA ILE A 106 5.85 -1.99 7.20
C ILE A 106 6.98 -1.92 8.21
N ARG A 107 6.69 -2.16 9.49
CA ARG A 107 7.73 -2.18 10.53
C ARG A 107 8.70 -3.33 10.34
N ALA A 108 8.19 -4.51 9.97
CA ALA A 108 9.03 -5.66 9.65
C ALA A 108 9.89 -5.39 8.40
N ALA A 109 9.31 -4.76 7.36
CA ALA A 109 10.06 -4.34 6.18
C ALA A 109 11.20 -3.36 6.54
N ASN A 110 10.95 -2.39 7.42
CA ASN A 110 11.98 -1.46 7.90
C ASN A 110 13.09 -2.16 8.70
N LEU A 111 12.74 -3.14 9.53
CA LEU A 111 13.73 -3.94 10.27
C LEU A 111 14.63 -4.76 9.33
N ILE A 112 14.09 -5.29 8.24
CA ILE A 112 14.86 -5.95 7.17
C ILE A 112 15.82 -4.96 6.51
N LEU A 113 15.35 -3.77 6.15
CA LEU A 113 16.19 -2.71 5.60
C LEU A 113 17.35 -2.38 6.53
N GLN A 114 17.08 -2.21 7.83
CA GLN A 114 18.09 -1.87 8.84
C GLN A 114 19.12 -2.99 9.02
N GLN A 115 18.71 -4.26 8.91
CA GLN A 115 19.61 -5.41 8.96
C GLN A 115 20.51 -5.50 7.74
N GLY A 116 20.05 -5.02 6.56
CA GLY A 116 20.81 -4.94 5.32
C GLY A 116 20.84 -6.23 4.50
N TRP A 117 20.51 -7.39 5.07
CA TRP A 117 20.38 -8.68 4.41
C TRP A 117 19.51 -9.63 5.23
N PRO A 118 18.59 -10.40 4.60
CA PRO A 118 18.18 -10.31 3.19
C PRO A 118 17.42 -9.02 2.89
N VAL A 119 17.11 -8.72 1.63
CA VAL A 119 16.25 -7.59 1.26
C VAL A 119 14.77 -7.94 1.38
N MET A 120 14.40 -9.20 1.23
CA MET A 120 13.01 -9.64 1.21
C MET A 120 12.83 -10.96 1.95
N LEU A 121 11.79 -11.05 2.74
CA LEU A 121 11.31 -12.28 3.41
C LEU A 121 9.84 -12.52 3.06
N ASN A 122 9.42 -13.80 3.07
CA ASN A 122 8.04 -14.16 2.75
C ASN A 122 7.39 -15.06 3.80
N SER A 123 6.06 -14.97 3.88
CA SER A 123 5.18 -15.88 4.61
C SER A 123 5.62 -16.10 6.07
N ALA A 124 5.58 -17.32 6.58
CA ALA A 124 5.92 -17.65 7.96
C ALA A 124 7.31 -17.16 8.38
N ALA A 125 8.31 -17.20 7.49
CA ALA A 125 9.65 -16.71 7.80
C ALA A 125 9.70 -15.21 8.03
N ALA A 126 8.88 -14.43 7.31
CA ALA A 126 8.73 -13.00 7.51
C ALA A 126 7.97 -12.69 8.81
N ASP A 127 6.89 -13.43 9.09
CA ASP A 127 6.16 -13.33 10.35
C ASP A 127 7.07 -13.62 11.56
N GLU A 128 7.78 -14.74 11.56
CA GLU A 128 8.71 -15.12 12.63
C GLU A 128 9.83 -14.08 12.82
N PHE A 129 10.38 -13.57 11.73
CA PHE A 129 11.39 -12.50 11.79
C PHE A 129 10.82 -11.25 12.46
N GLY A 130 9.66 -10.76 12.01
CA GLY A 130 9.03 -9.57 12.56
C GLY A 130 8.73 -9.71 14.05
N ILE A 131 8.09 -10.82 14.46
CA ILE A 131 7.75 -11.12 15.85
C ILE A 131 9.02 -11.19 16.73
N LYS A 132 10.05 -11.89 16.26
CA LYS A 132 11.33 -11.97 16.97
C LYS A 132 12.00 -10.60 17.17
N GLN A 133 11.79 -9.68 16.26
CA GLN A 133 12.30 -8.30 16.32
C GLN A 133 11.34 -7.34 17.06
N GLY A 134 10.26 -7.83 17.65
CA GLY A 134 9.34 -7.06 18.49
C GLY A 134 8.18 -6.39 17.75
N VAL A 135 7.90 -6.78 16.50
CA VAL A 135 6.63 -6.42 15.85
C VAL A 135 5.49 -7.18 16.53
N GLU A 136 4.41 -6.48 16.86
CA GLU A 136 3.25 -7.08 17.53
C GLU A 136 2.60 -8.16 16.67
N GLU A 137 2.41 -9.36 17.26
CA GLU A 137 1.68 -10.46 16.63
C GLU A 137 0.18 -10.25 16.83
N VAL A 138 -0.60 -10.43 15.76
CA VAL A 138 -2.06 -10.34 15.76
C VAL A 138 -2.68 -11.59 15.09
N SER A 139 -3.93 -11.89 15.43
CA SER A 139 -4.66 -12.99 14.79
C SER A 139 -5.36 -12.55 13.51
N GLN A 140 -5.76 -13.52 12.69
CA GLN A 140 -6.57 -13.25 11.49
C GLN A 140 -7.90 -12.58 11.84
N GLU A 141 -8.54 -12.96 12.96
CA GLU A 141 -9.78 -12.36 13.44
C GLU A 141 -9.60 -10.87 13.79
N TRP A 142 -8.42 -10.49 14.29
CA TRP A 142 -8.11 -9.08 14.57
C TRP A 142 -7.97 -8.25 13.30
N LEU A 143 -7.40 -8.83 12.24
CA LEU A 143 -7.20 -8.17 10.93
C LEU A 143 -8.53 -7.99 10.17
N ILE A 144 -9.44 -8.98 10.28
CA ILE A 144 -10.72 -8.98 9.56
C ILE A 144 -11.65 -7.90 10.11
N THR A 145 -12.20 -7.08 9.21
CA THR A 145 -13.28 -6.13 9.50
C THR A 145 -14.59 -6.60 8.89
N GLU A 146 -15.73 -6.16 9.44
CA GLU A 146 -17.06 -6.47 8.89
C GLU A 146 -17.19 -5.99 7.44
N LEU A 147 -16.59 -4.83 7.12
CA LEU A 147 -16.57 -4.30 5.76
C LEU A 147 -15.90 -5.30 4.80
N ARG A 148 -14.69 -5.78 5.14
CA ARG A 148 -13.94 -6.70 4.30
C ARG A 148 -14.59 -8.08 4.19
N LYS A 149 -15.21 -8.54 5.26
CA LYS A 149 -15.99 -9.76 5.25
C LYS A 149 -17.17 -9.67 4.29
N ASN A 150 -17.94 -8.59 4.35
CA ASN A 150 -19.06 -8.35 3.45
C ASN A 150 -18.61 -8.30 1.98
N GLN A 151 -17.51 -7.58 1.66
CA GLN A 151 -16.93 -7.52 0.32
C GLN A 151 -16.52 -8.90 -0.19
N TRP A 152 -15.87 -9.70 0.64
CA TRP A 152 -15.46 -11.05 0.29
C TRP A 152 -16.66 -11.99 0.06
N GLU A 153 -17.73 -11.89 0.86
CA GLU A 153 -18.97 -12.65 0.66
C GLU A 153 -19.65 -12.29 -0.66
N GLN A 154 -19.68 -11.00 -1.01
CA GLN A 154 -20.19 -10.55 -2.30
C GLN A 154 -19.34 -11.07 -3.47
N TRP A 155 -18.01 -11.01 -3.34
CA TRP A 155 -17.10 -11.58 -4.31
C TRP A 155 -17.35 -13.08 -4.54
N LYS A 156 -17.54 -13.88 -3.49
CA LYS A 156 -17.90 -15.31 -3.62
C LYS A 156 -19.23 -15.53 -4.36
N LEU A 157 -20.21 -14.68 -4.10
CA LEU A 157 -21.50 -14.76 -4.78
C LEU A 157 -21.38 -14.42 -6.28
N SER A 158 -20.55 -13.44 -6.65
CA SER A 158 -20.30 -13.10 -8.06
C SER A 158 -19.63 -14.25 -8.80
N LYS A 159 -18.65 -14.90 -8.20
CA LYS A 159 -17.96 -16.09 -8.76
C LYS A 159 -18.89 -17.29 -8.96
N SER A 160 -19.92 -17.42 -8.16
CA SER A 160 -20.89 -18.52 -8.27
C SER A 160 -21.88 -18.34 -9.43
N ASN A 161 -21.85 -17.20 -10.11
CA ASN A 161 -22.74 -16.90 -11.27
C ASN A 161 -22.12 -17.42 -12.58
N PRO A 162 -22.83 -18.28 -13.37
CA PRO A 162 -22.28 -18.90 -14.59
C PRO A 162 -21.96 -17.95 -15.76
N GLY A 163 -22.00 -16.65 -15.56
CA GLY A 163 -21.72 -15.63 -16.59
C GLY A 163 -20.61 -14.64 -16.21
N ALA A 164 -20.00 -14.79 -15.04
CA ALA A 164 -18.86 -13.95 -14.65
C ALA A 164 -17.62 -14.40 -15.43
N THR A 165 -16.98 -13.47 -16.14
CA THR A 165 -15.68 -13.70 -16.78
C THR A 165 -14.56 -13.32 -15.81
N ASP A 166 -13.37 -13.94 -15.94
CA ASP A 166 -12.20 -13.60 -15.09
C ASP A 166 -11.78 -12.12 -15.19
N GLU A 167 -12.24 -11.42 -16.24
CA GLU A 167 -12.05 -9.98 -16.40
C GLU A 167 -12.94 -9.16 -15.45
N ASP A 168 -14.10 -9.69 -15.05
CA ASP A 168 -15.00 -9.03 -14.09
C ASP A 168 -14.41 -9.04 -12.65
N ASP A 169 -13.45 -9.92 -12.35
CA ASP A 169 -12.86 -10.06 -11.03
C ASP A 169 -11.77 -9.02 -10.72
N SER A 170 -11.01 -8.63 -11.72
CA SER A 170 -10.00 -7.58 -11.56
C SER A 170 -10.63 -6.20 -11.37
N LEU A 171 -11.91 -6.05 -11.80
CA LEU A 171 -12.67 -4.81 -11.71
C LEU A 171 -13.28 -4.55 -10.33
N LEU A 172 -13.48 -5.58 -9.51
CA LEU A 172 -14.08 -5.42 -8.17
C LEU A 172 -13.21 -4.61 -7.19
N ASP A 173 -11.92 -4.43 -7.50
CA ASP A 173 -11.00 -3.66 -6.67
C ASP A 173 -10.66 -2.28 -7.26
N HIS A 174 -10.93 -2.02 -8.55
CA HIS A 174 -10.46 -0.82 -9.23
C HIS A 174 -11.50 -0.07 -10.10
N ASP A 175 -12.47 -0.75 -10.76
CA ASP A 175 -13.32 -0.08 -11.72
C ASP A 175 -14.72 -0.71 -11.82
N LEU A 176 -15.68 -0.33 -10.98
CA LEU A 176 -17.08 -0.55 -11.28
C LEU A 176 -17.72 0.72 -11.86
N GLU A 177 -17.30 1.11 -13.07
CA GLU A 177 -18.12 1.95 -13.94
C GLU A 177 -19.28 1.11 -14.52
N GLY A 178 -20.47 1.26 -13.97
CA GLY A 178 -21.69 0.98 -14.68
C GLY A 178 -22.52 -0.22 -14.31
N ARG A 179 -22.34 -0.91 -13.17
CA ARG A 179 -23.28 -1.95 -12.74
C ARG A 179 -23.68 -1.83 -11.27
N VAL A 180 -24.98 -1.58 -11.11
CA VAL A 180 -25.80 -1.72 -9.91
C VAL A 180 -25.51 -0.72 -8.80
N THR A 181 -26.36 0.30 -8.77
CA THR A 181 -26.71 1.13 -7.63
C THR A 181 -27.20 0.27 -6.44
N THR A 182 -26.28 -0.24 -5.65
CA THR A 182 -26.52 -0.54 -4.26
C THR A 182 -25.66 0.41 -3.45
N GLU A 183 -26.18 0.92 -2.36
CA GLU A 183 -25.59 1.96 -1.49
C GLU A 183 -24.25 1.59 -0.81
N PHE A 184 -23.51 0.63 -1.36
CA PHE A 184 -22.26 0.07 -0.84
C PHE A 184 -21.10 0.10 -1.85
N SER A 185 -21.09 1.03 -2.81
CA SER A 185 -19.97 1.25 -3.71
C SER A 185 -18.82 2.01 -3.01
N ASP A 186 -18.31 1.46 -1.92
CA ASP A 186 -17.06 1.90 -1.29
C ASP A 186 -15.88 1.09 -1.85
N GLU A 187 -15.88 1.02 -3.16
CA GLU A 187 -15.06 0.19 -4.02
C GLU A 187 -13.82 0.97 -4.43
N GLY A 188 -12.70 0.54 -4.05
CA GLY A 188 -11.45 1.12 -4.51
C GLY A 188 -10.52 1.50 -3.39
N MET A 189 -10.37 0.63 -2.43
CA MET A 189 -9.41 0.81 -1.36
C MET A 189 -8.16 0.01 -1.67
N GLY A 190 -7.29 0.67 -2.42
CA GLY A 190 -6.00 0.13 -2.75
C GLY A 190 -4.97 0.31 -1.64
N THR A 191 -3.78 -0.03 -1.98
CA THR A 191 -2.52 0.11 -1.26
C THR A 191 -2.35 1.46 -0.56
N VAL A 192 -1.87 1.49 0.67
CA VAL A 192 -1.44 2.73 1.33
C VAL A 192 0.05 2.98 1.11
N GLY A 193 0.45 4.25 1.12
CA GLY A 193 1.86 4.57 1.03
C GLY A 193 2.22 5.98 1.47
N ALA A 194 3.53 6.17 1.63
CA ALA A 194 4.11 7.43 2.02
C ALA A 194 5.46 7.66 1.32
N VAL A 195 5.73 8.90 0.96
CA VAL A 195 7.06 9.36 0.54
C VAL A 195 7.45 10.59 1.34
N ALA A 196 8.70 10.70 1.73
CA ALA A 196 9.19 11.81 2.52
C ALA A 196 10.52 12.37 2.02
N LEU A 197 10.65 13.69 2.11
CA LEU A 197 11.91 14.44 2.00
C LEU A 197 12.18 15.06 3.37
N ASP A 198 13.33 14.78 3.97
CA ASP A 198 13.71 15.37 5.25
C ASP A 198 14.43 16.71 5.10
N ASN A 199 14.75 17.34 6.24
CA ASN A 199 15.44 18.62 6.28
C ASN A 199 16.88 18.58 5.74
N PHE A 200 17.44 17.38 5.55
CA PHE A 200 18.78 17.16 4.99
C PHE A 200 18.76 16.82 3.50
N GLY A 201 17.58 16.85 2.87
CA GLY A 201 17.41 16.52 1.45
C GLY A 201 17.41 15.02 1.16
N LYS A 202 17.23 14.16 2.17
CA LYS A 202 17.18 12.71 2.00
C LYS A 202 15.75 12.26 1.73
N LEU A 203 15.62 11.24 0.89
CA LEU A 203 14.35 10.68 0.44
C LEU A 203 14.13 9.26 0.96
N ALA A 204 12.88 8.93 1.23
CA ALA A 204 12.43 7.57 1.50
C ALA A 204 11.02 7.34 0.95
N ALA A 205 10.70 6.08 0.65
CA ALA A 205 9.37 5.62 0.22
C ALA A 205 8.97 4.36 1.00
N ALA A 206 7.68 4.24 1.29
CA ALA A 206 7.09 3.05 1.94
C ALA A 206 5.71 2.78 1.36
N THR A 207 5.38 1.49 1.19
CA THR A 207 4.11 1.03 0.64
C THR A 207 3.65 -0.22 1.39
N SER A 208 2.34 -0.35 1.66
CA SER A 208 1.75 -1.51 2.35
C SER A 208 0.35 -1.82 1.80
N THR A 209 0.00 -3.11 1.73
CA THR A 209 -1.27 -3.55 1.14
C THR A 209 -1.73 -4.92 1.65
N GLY A 210 -3.05 -5.13 1.63
CA GLY A 210 -3.66 -6.46 1.67
C GLY A 210 -3.81 -7.12 0.29
N GLY A 211 -3.48 -6.41 -0.80
CA GLY A 211 -3.67 -6.89 -2.18
C GLY A 211 -5.09 -6.69 -2.69
N MET A 212 -5.65 -7.68 -3.37
CA MET A 212 -6.98 -7.66 -4.00
C MET A 212 -7.95 -8.61 -3.30
N THR A 213 -9.22 -8.25 -3.22
CA THR A 213 -10.28 -9.13 -2.70
C THR A 213 -10.35 -10.42 -3.53
N GLY A 214 -10.36 -11.56 -2.86
CA GLY A 214 -10.41 -12.86 -3.53
C GLY A 214 -9.12 -13.21 -4.29
N LYS A 215 -8.00 -12.54 -4.03
CA LYS A 215 -6.71 -12.90 -4.66
C LYS A 215 -6.39 -14.38 -4.44
N PRO A 216 -5.85 -15.09 -5.45
CA PRO A 216 -5.45 -16.47 -5.31
C PRO A 216 -4.32 -16.62 -4.30
N LEU A 217 -4.27 -17.78 -3.64
CA LEU A 217 -3.25 -18.10 -2.66
C LEU A 217 -1.84 -17.94 -3.27
N GLY A 218 -1.01 -17.15 -2.59
CA GLY A 218 0.36 -16.87 -3.04
C GLY A 218 0.48 -15.77 -4.10
N ARG A 219 -0.60 -15.11 -4.51
CA ARG A 219 -0.52 -13.94 -5.39
C ARG A 219 0.24 -12.81 -4.70
N ILE A 220 1.19 -12.25 -5.41
CA ILE A 220 2.02 -11.11 -4.99
C ILE A 220 1.73 -9.95 -5.95
N GLY A 221 1.39 -8.77 -5.39
CA GLY A 221 1.25 -7.53 -6.13
C GLY A 221 2.58 -6.78 -6.31
N ASP A 222 2.48 -5.54 -6.76
CA ASP A 222 3.62 -4.65 -6.94
C ASP A 222 4.24 -4.15 -5.62
N THR A 223 3.44 -4.01 -4.59
CA THR A 223 3.81 -3.38 -3.30
C THR A 223 5.14 -3.88 -2.73
N PRO A 224 5.41 -5.20 -2.59
CA PRO A 224 6.66 -5.66 -1.99
C PRO A 224 7.85 -5.66 -2.95
N ILE A 225 7.62 -5.36 -4.23
CA ILE A 225 8.63 -5.43 -5.29
C ILE A 225 9.26 -4.05 -5.47
N ILE A 226 10.52 -3.93 -5.03
CA ILE A 226 11.31 -2.72 -5.24
C ILE A 226 11.47 -2.47 -6.75
N GLY A 227 11.11 -1.25 -7.18
CA GLY A 227 11.05 -0.87 -8.58
C GLY A 227 9.68 -1.07 -9.25
N ALA A 228 8.74 -1.78 -8.60
CA ALA A 228 7.36 -1.85 -9.08
C ALA A 228 6.43 -0.99 -8.21
N GLY A 229 6.23 -1.34 -6.95
CA GLY A 229 5.34 -0.63 -6.03
C GLY A 229 6.03 0.44 -5.19
N THR A 230 7.34 0.31 -4.96
CA THR A 230 8.11 1.22 -4.10
C THR A 230 9.47 1.49 -4.71
N TRP A 231 9.86 2.77 -4.73
CA TRP A 231 11.20 3.18 -5.16
C TRP A 231 11.64 4.44 -4.43
N SER A 232 12.92 4.50 -4.10
CA SER A 232 13.56 5.74 -3.68
C SER A 232 15.04 5.76 -4.08
N ASP A 233 15.50 6.90 -4.59
CA ASP A 233 16.90 7.22 -4.81
C ASP A 233 17.19 8.66 -4.36
N GLU A 234 18.35 9.20 -4.71
CA GLU A 234 18.75 10.56 -4.32
C GLU A 234 17.85 11.65 -4.96
N SER A 235 17.12 11.32 -6.01
CA SER A 235 16.36 12.27 -6.84
C SER A 235 14.86 12.17 -6.68
N ILE A 236 14.33 10.97 -6.39
CA ILE A 236 12.89 10.71 -6.34
C ILE A 236 12.53 9.66 -5.28
N ALA A 237 11.34 9.79 -4.73
CA ALA A 237 10.67 8.76 -3.94
C ALA A 237 9.28 8.50 -4.50
N VAL A 238 8.91 7.23 -4.69
CA VAL A 238 7.66 6.79 -5.32
C VAL A 238 7.01 5.68 -4.50
N SER A 239 5.71 5.82 -4.25
CA SER A 239 4.84 4.76 -3.73
C SER A 239 3.67 4.63 -4.69
N CYS A 240 3.48 3.43 -5.26
CA CYS A 240 2.49 3.15 -6.27
C CYS A 240 1.23 2.51 -5.69
N THR A 241 0.10 2.72 -6.37
CA THR A 241 -1.16 2.04 -6.11
C THR A 241 -1.93 1.91 -7.42
N GLY A 242 -2.61 0.78 -7.64
CA GLY A 242 -3.33 0.50 -8.87
C GLY A 242 -3.29 -0.99 -9.22
N VAL A 243 -3.28 -1.33 -10.51
CA VAL A 243 -3.20 -2.70 -11.01
C VAL A 243 -1.78 -3.21 -10.86
N GLY A 244 -1.52 -4.03 -9.82
CA GLY A 244 -0.18 -4.48 -9.45
C GLY A 244 0.57 -5.17 -10.58
N GLU A 245 -0.11 -6.01 -11.36
CA GLU A 245 0.45 -6.74 -12.50
C GLU A 245 0.98 -5.80 -13.60
N ALA A 246 0.35 -4.64 -13.81
CA ALA A 246 0.82 -3.63 -14.75
C ALA A 246 2.11 -2.97 -14.24
N TYR A 247 2.15 -2.61 -12.96
CA TYR A 247 3.33 -2.01 -12.34
C TYR A 247 4.52 -2.96 -12.33
N ILE A 248 4.30 -4.26 -12.08
CA ILE A 248 5.35 -5.27 -12.13
C ILE A 248 5.95 -5.39 -13.54
N ARG A 249 5.08 -5.50 -14.57
CA ARG A 249 5.54 -5.67 -15.96
C ARG A 249 6.35 -4.49 -16.48
N THR A 250 6.08 -3.29 -15.98
CA THR A 250 6.69 -2.05 -16.48
C THR A 250 7.77 -1.51 -15.56
N CYS A 251 8.01 -2.10 -14.37
CA CYS A 251 8.87 -1.53 -13.34
C CYS A 251 8.52 -0.06 -13.08
N ALA A 252 7.23 0.21 -12.84
CA ALA A 252 6.62 1.54 -13.00
C ALA A 252 7.22 2.61 -12.10
N ALA A 253 7.69 2.27 -10.91
CA ALA A 253 8.13 3.25 -9.94
C ALA A 253 9.33 4.09 -10.43
N PRO A 254 10.49 3.54 -10.86
CA PRO A 254 11.58 4.34 -11.41
C PRO A 254 11.29 4.90 -12.81
N VAL A 255 10.44 4.22 -13.61
CA VAL A 255 10.08 4.69 -14.95
C VAL A 255 9.27 5.99 -14.89
N SER A 256 8.46 6.18 -13.86
CA SER A 256 7.71 7.43 -13.66
C SER A 256 8.63 8.66 -13.63
N TYR A 257 9.83 8.54 -13.05
CA TYR A 257 10.81 9.62 -13.03
C TYR A 257 11.41 9.92 -14.41
N THR A 258 11.75 8.90 -15.18
CA THR A 258 12.36 9.09 -16.52
C THR A 258 11.41 9.82 -17.46
N HIS A 259 10.11 9.58 -17.35
CA HIS A 259 9.10 10.31 -18.13
C HIS A 259 8.88 11.75 -17.68
N LEU A 260 9.04 12.04 -16.38
CA LEU A 260 8.91 13.40 -15.85
C LEU A 260 10.14 14.27 -16.16
N THR A 261 11.31 13.66 -16.35
CA THR A 261 12.58 14.39 -16.54
C THR A 261 13.08 14.41 -17.98
N LEU A 262 12.47 13.65 -18.91
CA LEU A 262 12.76 13.81 -20.34
C LEU A 262 12.37 15.23 -20.75
N PRO A 263 13.33 16.05 -21.26
CA PRO A 263 12.98 17.31 -21.86
C PRO A 263 12.01 17.02 -23.00
N THR A 264 10.85 17.64 -22.98
CA THR A 264 9.98 17.73 -24.16
C THR A 264 10.80 18.44 -25.23
N MET A 265 11.53 17.70 -26.03
CA MET A 265 12.08 18.19 -27.27
C MET A 265 10.90 18.44 -28.20
N ILE A 266 10.31 19.64 -28.04
CA ILE A 266 9.47 20.20 -29.08
C ILE A 266 10.47 20.57 -30.17
N GLY A 267 10.66 19.66 -31.12
CA GLY A 267 11.35 19.98 -32.36
C GLY A 267 10.54 21.03 -33.08
N VAL A 268 11.17 22.15 -33.34
CA VAL A 268 10.72 23.20 -34.26
C VAL A 268 10.81 22.65 -35.70
#